data_4b15da217af5801b09080bb70c875b44
#
_entry.id   4b15da217af5801b09080bb70c875b44
#
_cell.length_a   1.000
_cell.length_b   1.000
_cell.length_c   1.000
_cell.angle_alpha   90.00
_cell.angle_beta   90.00
_cell.angle_gamma   90.00
#
_symmetry.space_group_name_H-M   'P 1'
#
loop_
_entity.id
_entity.type
_entity.pdbx_description
1 polymer ?
#
loop_
_entity_poly.entity_id
_entity_poly.type
_entity_poly.pdbx_seq_one_letter_code
_entity_poly.pdbx_strand_id
1 'polypeptide(L)' 'MTRHKFKVRQLVHYLGRGGAYGVYQVTQLLPPAEDDTFQYRIKNVNEPHERVVKEHELRSAA' A
#
# COMPACT_ATOMS: atom_id res chain seq x y z
N MET A 1 19.51 -8.29 0.88
CA MET A 1 19.02 -7.13 0.14
C MET A 1 17.50 -7.05 0.28
N THR A 2 17.00 -5.97 0.84
CA THR A 2 15.58 -5.81 1.08
C THR A 2 14.90 -5.22 -0.14
N ARG A 3 13.75 -5.78 -0.47
CA ARG A 3 12.95 -5.32 -1.60
C ARG A 3 11.52 -5.07 -1.16
N HIS A 4 10.84 -4.20 -1.88
CA HIS A 4 9.40 -4.03 -1.69
C HIS A 4 8.70 -5.36 -1.97
N LYS A 5 7.81 -5.74 -1.06
CA LYS A 5 7.05 -6.97 -1.18
C LYS A 5 6.01 -6.91 -2.29
N PHE A 6 5.49 -5.72 -2.56
CA PHE A 6 4.46 -5.51 -3.56
C PHE A 6 5.00 -4.70 -4.73
N LYS A 7 4.37 -4.83 -5.88
CA LYS A 7 4.79 -4.16 -7.11
C LYS A 7 3.79 -3.09 -7.51
N VAL A 8 4.25 -2.14 -8.32
CA VAL A 8 3.36 -1.16 -8.93
C VAL A 8 2.28 -1.89 -9.73
N ARG A 9 1.05 -1.41 -9.60
CA ARG A 9 -0.16 -1.97 -10.22
C ARG A 9 -0.69 -3.24 -9.57
N GLN A 10 0.01 -3.77 -8.58
CA GLN A 10 -0.49 -4.92 -7.84
C GLN A 10 -1.70 -4.53 -7.00
N LEU A 11 -2.68 -5.42 -6.93
CA LEU A 11 -3.84 -5.22 -6.08
C LEU A 11 -3.54 -5.73 -4.67
N VAL A 12 -3.92 -4.95 -3.68
CA VAL A 12 -3.67 -5.27 -2.28
C VAL A 12 -4.91 -4.96 -1.45
N HIS A 13 -5.02 -5.63 -0.32
CA HIS A 13 -6.00 -5.27 0.70
C HIS A 13 -5.34 -4.34 1.70
N TYR A 14 -6.02 -3.27 2.03
CA TYR A 14 -5.54 -2.31 3.02
C TYR A 14 -6.23 -2.59 4.35
N LEU A 15 -5.43 -2.84 5.37
CA LEU A 15 -5.92 -3.11 6.72
C LEU A 15 -5.77 -1.84 7.56
N GLY A 16 -6.38 -0.76 7.08
CA GLY A 16 -6.26 0.53 7.71
C GLY A 16 -7.19 0.69 8.91
N ARG A 17 -6.94 1.72 9.67
CA ARG A 17 -7.79 2.08 10.79
C ARG A 17 -8.98 2.87 10.29
N GLY A 18 -10.03 2.91 11.11
CA GLY A 18 -11.19 3.73 10.80
C GLY A 18 -12.08 3.17 9.73
N GLY A 19 -12.00 1.88 9.47
CA GLY A 19 -12.88 1.23 8.51
C GLY A 19 -12.50 1.46 7.05
N ALA A 20 -11.30 1.92 6.78
CA ALA A 20 -10.81 2.09 5.41
C ALA A 20 -10.40 0.74 4.84
N TYR A 21 -11.39 -0.11 4.59
CA TYR A 21 -11.16 -1.44 4.04
C TYR A 21 -11.42 -1.43 2.55
N GLY A 22 -10.83 -2.40 1.85
CA GLY A 22 -11.12 -2.59 0.45
C GLY A 22 -9.90 -2.95 -0.34
N VAL A 23 -10.10 -3.10 -1.64
CA VAL A 23 -9.02 -3.41 -2.56
C VAL A 23 -8.44 -2.10 -3.11
N TYR A 24 -7.13 -1.99 -3.00
CA TYR A 24 -6.39 -0.84 -3.50
C TYR A 24 -5.39 -1.31 -4.54
N GLN A 25 -4.94 -0.39 -5.38
CA GLN A 25 -3.88 -0.67 -6.32
C GLN A 25 -2.64 0.14 -5.92
N VAL A 26 -1.50 -0.53 -5.92
CA VAL A 26 -0.22 0.14 -5.66
C VAL A 26 0.10 1.02 -6.87
N THR A 27 0.27 2.32 -6.62
CA THR A 27 0.57 3.28 -7.70
C THR A 27 2.03 3.68 -7.71
N GLN A 28 2.71 3.57 -6.56
CA GLN A 28 4.11 3.97 -6.48
C GLN A 28 4.79 3.26 -5.31
N LEU A 29 6.03 2.84 -5.53
CA LEU A 29 6.87 2.33 -4.45
C LEU A 29 7.60 3.53 -3.84
N LEU A 30 7.58 3.63 -2.53
CA LEU A 30 8.17 4.76 -1.82
C LEU A 30 9.38 4.30 -1.01
N PRO A 31 10.30 5.21 -0.69
CA PRO A 31 11.46 4.88 0.16
C PRO A 31 11.02 4.40 1.54
N PRO A 32 11.89 3.66 2.25
CA PRO A 32 11.58 3.23 3.61
C PRO A 32 11.34 4.41 4.54
N ALA A 33 10.46 4.19 5.52
CA ALA A 33 10.25 5.14 6.59
C ALA A 33 11.44 5.12 7.55
N GLU A 34 11.39 5.94 8.60
CA GLU A 34 12.46 6.02 9.59
C GLU A 34 12.75 4.68 10.28
N ASP A 35 11.74 3.83 10.36
CA ASP A 35 11.86 2.50 10.97
C ASP A 35 12.23 1.42 9.95
N ASP A 36 12.72 1.82 8.77
CA ASP A 36 13.11 0.94 7.67
C ASP A 36 11.95 0.13 7.08
N THR A 37 10.72 0.47 7.41
CA THR A 37 9.54 -0.16 6.82
C THR A 37 9.28 0.43 5.44
N PHE A 38 9.17 -0.41 4.44
CA PHE A 38 8.83 0.05 3.09
C PHE A 38 7.46 0.67 3.07
N GLN A 39 7.30 1.69 2.24
CA GLN A 39 6.05 2.39 2.09
C GLN A 39 5.56 2.33 0.65
N TYR A 40 4.27 2.53 0.49
CA TYR A 40 3.62 2.46 -0.81
C TYR A 40 2.60 3.57 -0.92
N ARG A 41 2.44 4.06 -2.15
CA ARG A 41 1.30 4.90 -2.47
C ARG A 41 0.25 4.01 -3.12
N ILE A 42 -0.96 4.03 -2.58
CA ILE A 42 -2.05 3.19 -3.05
C ILE A 42 -3.27 4.04 -3.37
N LYS A 43 -4.12 3.52 -4.23
CA LYS A 43 -5.34 4.22 -4.63
C LYS A 43 -6.49 3.23 -4.74
N ASN A 44 -7.64 3.62 -4.20
CA ASN A 44 -8.89 2.88 -4.37
C ASN A 44 -9.62 3.46 -5.58
N VAL A 45 -10.25 2.59 -6.37
CA VAL A 45 -10.97 3.04 -7.56
C VAL A 45 -12.13 3.98 -7.23
N ASN A 46 -12.64 3.90 -6.00
CA ASN A 46 -13.76 4.72 -5.55
C ASN A 46 -13.33 6.01 -4.84
N GLU A 47 -12.03 6.26 -4.75
CA GLU A 47 -11.51 7.43 -4.08
C GLU A 47 -10.68 8.29 -5.04
N PRO A 48 -10.84 9.61 -5.00
CA PRO A 48 -10.08 10.49 -5.91
C PRO A 48 -8.64 10.72 -5.47
N HIS A 49 -8.28 10.37 -4.25
CA HIS A 49 -6.95 10.65 -3.71
C HIS A 49 -6.20 9.35 -3.40
N GLU A 50 -4.88 9.47 -3.31
CA GLU A 50 -4.02 8.35 -2.97
C GLU A 50 -3.70 8.38 -1.48
N ARG A 51 -3.29 7.21 -0.95
CA ARG A 51 -2.87 7.09 0.44
C ARG A 51 -1.44 6.58 0.49
N VAL A 52 -0.68 7.06 1.47
CA VAL A 52 0.66 6.54 1.75
C VAL A 52 0.54 5.60 2.94
N VAL A 53 0.95 4.35 2.76
CA VAL A 53 0.80 3.32 3.78
C VAL A 53 2.09 2.52 3.91
N LYS A 54 2.23 1.85 5.05
CA LYS A 54 3.38 0.99 5.31
C LYS A 54 3.08 -0.43 4.87
N GLU A 55 4.13 -1.17 4.56
CA GLU A 55 4.01 -2.51 3.99
C GLU A 55 3.20 -3.47 4.87
N HIS A 56 3.38 -3.39 6.19
CA HIS A 56 2.66 -4.27 7.09
C HIS A 56 1.15 -3.99 7.17
N GLU A 57 0.71 -2.87 6.60
CA GLU A 57 -0.71 -2.54 6.54
C GLU A 57 -1.39 -3.13 5.31
N LEU A 58 -0.62 -3.82 4.48
CA LEU A 58 -1.10 -4.35 3.21
C LEU A 58 -1.03 -5.86 3.16
N ARG A 59 -1.93 -6.46 2.38
CA ARG A 59 -1.92 -7.87 2.02
C ARG A 59 -2.12 -8.01 0.53
N SER A 60 -1.53 -9.03 -0.06
CA SER A 60 -1.79 -9.35 -1.45
C SER A 60 -3.27 -9.69 -1.63
N ALA A 61 -3.89 -9.12 -2.67
CA ALA A 61 -5.29 -9.39 -3.00
C ALA A 61 -5.42 -10.49 -4.06
N ALA A 62 -4.31 -11.01 -4.52
CA ALA A 62 -4.31 -12.05 -5.55
C ALA A 62 -4.26 -13.44 -4.92
#